data_6ddc24785d194756b0f94f5dbbb7365d
#
_entry.id   6ddc24785d194756b0f94f5dbbb7365d
#
_cell.length_a   1.000
_cell.length_b   1.000
_cell.length_c   1.000
_cell.angle_alpha   90.00
_cell.angle_beta   90.00
_cell.angle_gamma   90.00
#
_symmetry.space_group_name_H-M   'P 1'
#
loop_
_entity.id
_entity.type
_entity.pdbx_description
1 polymer ?
#
loop_
_entity_poly.entity_id
_entity_poly.type
_entity_poly.pdbx_seq_one_letter_code
_entity_poly.pdbx_strand_id
1 'polypeptide(L)'
;IRDAQESRGLGDVYKRQYYDGLETYPSNRLVMLLNPLSADLNAMRQTLLFGGLESIAHNANRKNADLKFFEFGNCYYFDGDKKNPEKALAPYSEDYHLGLWVTGKKVSNSWAHPDENSSVYELKAYVENILKRLGLDLHNLVIGNLSDDIFAAALSVHTKGGKRLASFGVVTKKLLKAFDIDNEVYFADLNWKELLKAVRSAKVSYKELSKFPAVRRDLALLLCLLYTSPSPRDS
;
A
#
# COMPACT_ATOMS: atom_id res chain seq x y z
N ILE A 1 -19.36 12.37 0.78
CA ILE A 1 -18.25 12.40 1.75
C ILE A 1 -18.93 12.38 3.09
N ARG A 2 -19.11 11.20 3.66
CA ARG A 2 -19.58 11.06 5.04
C ARG A 2 -18.35 10.85 5.91
N ASP A 3 -18.30 11.67 6.92
CA ASP A 3 -17.32 11.81 7.99
C ASP A 3 -16.46 10.57 8.23
N ALA A 4 -15.16 10.74 8.01
CA ALA A 4 -14.15 9.92 8.63
C ALA A 4 -14.40 10.01 10.14
N GLN A 5 -14.93 8.97 10.74
CA GLN A 5 -15.08 8.89 12.17
C GLN A 5 -13.67 8.82 12.74
N GLU A 6 -13.18 9.95 13.21
CA GLU A 6 -11.91 9.99 13.95
C GLU A 6 -12.02 9.01 15.11
N SER A 7 -11.26 7.93 15.03
CA SER A 7 -11.18 6.94 16.08
C SER A 7 -10.45 7.57 17.26
N ARG A 8 -11.21 8.11 18.20
CA ARG A 8 -10.67 8.64 19.44
C ARG A 8 -10.18 7.49 20.31
N GLY A 9 -8.93 7.08 20.10
CA GLY A 9 -8.15 6.29 21.06
C GLY A 9 -8.46 4.78 21.17
N LEU A 10 -9.60 4.27 20.71
CA LEU A 10 -9.96 2.85 20.74
C LEU A 10 -9.83 2.14 19.40
N GLY A 11 -9.60 2.86 18.30
CA GLY A 11 -9.42 2.30 16.97
C GLY A 11 -8.10 1.52 16.78
N ASP A 12 -7.19 1.60 17.75
CA ASP A 12 -5.90 0.92 17.71
C ASP A 12 -5.92 -0.42 18.46
N VAL A 13 -7.06 -0.78 19.07
CA VAL A 13 -7.22 -2.02 19.88
C VAL A 13 -8.07 -3.02 19.12
N TYR A 14 -7.54 -4.22 18.95
CA TYR A 14 -8.12 -5.28 18.14
C TYR A 14 -8.19 -6.61 18.85
N LYS A 15 -8.93 -7.56 18.26
CA LYS A 15 -9.04 -8.94 18.73
C LYS A 15 -7.73 -9.68 18.46
N ARG A 16 -7.11 -10.22 19.49
CA ARG A 16 -5.94 -11.11 19.38
C ARG A 16 -6.17 -12.23 18.36
N GLN A 17 -7.39 -12.74 18.28
CA GLN A 17 -7.76 -13.84 17.39
C GLN A 17 -7.47 -13.60 15.90
N TYR A 18 -7.40 -12.33 15.46
CA TYR A 18 -7.07 -12.01 14.06
C TYR A 18 -5.64 -12.38 13.68
N TYR A 19 -4.77 -12.52 14.67
CA TYR A 19 -3.36 -12.83 14.50
C TYR A 19 -3.05 -14.32 14.69
N ASP A 20 -4.04 -15.13 15.10
CA ASP A 20 -3.83 -16.55 15.34
C ASP A 20 -3.56 -17.29 14.03
N GLY A 21 -2.39 -17.93 13.96
CA GLY A 21 -1.95 -18.68 12.78
C GLY A 21 -1.40 -17.84 11.64
N LEU A 22 -1.10 -16.55 11.88
CA LEU A 22 -0.37 -15.71 10.94
C LEU A 22 1.13 -15.72 11.25
N GLU A 23 1.94 -15.98 10.23
CA GLU A 23 3.41 -15.93 10.32
C GLU A 23 3.93 -14.50 10.18
N THR A 24 3.32 -13.71 9.32
CA THR A 24 3.70 -12.31 9.05
C THR A 24 3.48 -11.41 10.25
N TYR A 25 2.40 -11.65 10.99
CA TYR A 25 2.04 -10.91 12.20
C TYR A 25 1.86 -11.86 13.40
N PRO A 26 2.96 -12.39 13.93
CA PRO A 26 2.89 -13.42 14.95
C PRO A 26 2.33 -12.90 16.28
N SER A 27 1.48 -13.69 16.91
CA SER A 27 0.79 -13.32 18.16
C SER A 27 1.73 -13.07 19.35
N ASN A 28 2.96 -13.60 19.32
CA ASN A 28 3.98 -13.35 20.35
C ASN A 28 4.60 -11.94 20.28
N ARG A 29 4.40 -11.22 19.16
CA ARG A 29 4.82 -9.81 18.99
C ARG A 29 3.71 -8.81 19.24
N LEU A 30 2.55 -9.26 19.71
CA LEU A 30 1.44 -8.37 20.06
C LEU A 30 1.76 -7.57 21.34
N VAL A 31 1.40 -6.31 21.30
CA VAL A 31 1.35 -5.46 22.49
C VAL A 31 0.00 -5.68 23.16
N MET A 32 0.02 -6.36 24.30
CA MET A 32 -1.20 -6.67 25.06
C MET A 32 -1.53 -5.53 26.02
N LEU A 33 -2.82 -5.20 26.13
CA LEU A 33 -3.30 -4.24 27.11
C LEU A 33 -3.38 -4.86 28.49
N LEU A 34 -2.93 -4.14 29.50
CA LEU A 34 -2.94 -4.58 30.89
C LEU A 34 -4.38 -4.65 31.44
N ASN A 35 -5.21 -3.65 31.09
CA ASN A 35 -6.61 -3.55 31.52
C ASN A 35 -7.50 -3.32 30.26
N PRO A 36 -7.83 -4.36 29.50
CA PRO A 36 -8.66 -4.22 28.32
C PRO A 36 -10.11 -3.87 28.71
N LEU A 37 -10.76 -3.03 27.91
CA LEU A 37 -12.17 -2.68 28.11
C LEU A 37 -13.12 -3.85 27.86
N SER A 38 -12.71 -4.83 27.07
CA SER A 38 -13.41 -6.08 26.83
C SER A 38 -12.41 -7.21 26.60
N ALA A 39 -12.85 -8.46 26.80
CA ALA A 39 -12.02 -9.63 26.51
C ALA A 39 -11.61 -9.72 25.03
N ASP A 40 -12.44 -9.16 24.15
CA ASP A 40 -12.21 -9.18 22.70
C ASP A 40 -11.23 -8.09 22.22
N LEU A 41 -11.20 -6.94 22.90
CA LEU A 41 -10.37 -5.78 22.53
C LEU A 41 -9.19 -5.68 23.50
N ASN A 42 -8.21 -6.54 23.34
CA ASN A 42 -7.13 -6.74 24.30
C ASN A 42 -5.71 -6.58 23.75
N ALA A 43 -5.56 -6.33 22.44
CA ALA A 43 -4.25 -6.20 21.80
C ALA A 43 -4.18 -4.94 20.94
N MET A 44 -3.00 -4.31 20.90
CA MET A 44 -2.72 -3.23 19.94
C MET A 44 -2.47 -3.81 18.55
N ARG A 45 -2.89 -3.08 17.50
CA ARG A 45 -2.76 -3.54 16.12
C ARG A 45 -1.31 -3.59 15.63
N GLN A 46 -0.94 -4.68 14.94
CA GLN A 46 0.32 -4.80 14.20
C GLN A 46 0.18 -4.36 12.73
N THR A 47 -1.04 -4.26 12.23
CA THR A 47 -1.35 -3.87 10.84
C THR A 47 -2.67 -3.12 10.79
N LEU A 48 -2.84 -2.29 9.79
CA LEU A 48 -4.10 -1.60 9.51
C LEU A 48 -5.12 -2.52 8.78
N LEU A 49 -4.68 -3.66 8.24
CA LEU A 49 -5.48 -4.56 7.41
C LEU A 49 -6.84 -4.89 8.01
N PHE A 50 -6.87 -5.34 9.26
CA PHE A 50 -8.07 -5.88 9.90
C PHE A 50 -9.16 -4.83 10.13
N GLY A 51 -8.77 -3.60 10.51
CA GLY A 51 -9.71 -2.49 10.65
C GLY A 51 -10.41 -2.14 9.35
N GLY A 52 -9.67 -2.17 8.24
CA GLY A 52 -10.25 -1.98 6.92
C GLY A 52 -11.17 -3.13 6.51
N LEU A 53 -10.82 -4.40 6.82
CA LEU A 53 -11.69 -5.56 6.55
C LEU A 53 -12.98 -5.49 7.36
N GLU A 54 -12.93 -5.13 8.66
CA GLU A 54 -14.14 -4.90 9.46
C GLU A 54 -15.03 -3.81 8.85
N SER A 55 -14.43 -2.71 8.41
CA SER A 55 -15.15 -1.62 7.76
C SER A 55 -15.79 -2.05 6.43
N ILE A 56 -15.09 -2.85 5.63
CA ILE A 56 -15.62 -3.41 4.37
C ILE A 56 -16.79 -4.35 4.66
N ALA A 57 -16.65 -5.29 5.59
CA ALA A 57 -17.73 -6.21 5.98
C ALA A 57 -18.97 -5.45 6.48
N HIS A 58 -18.77 -4.45 7.32
CA HIS A 58 -19.83 -3.60 7.83
C HIS A 58 -20.60 -2.87 6.72
N ASN A 59 -19.91 -2.36 5.70
CA ASN A 59 -20.52 -1.65 4.58
C ASN A 59 -21.18 -2.63 3.59
N ALA A 60 -20.55 -3.78 3.32
CA ALA A 60 -21.10 -4.82 2.45
C ALA A 60 -22.46 -5.30 2.97
N ASN A 61 -22.61 -5.50 4.29
CA ASN A 61 -23.87 -5.85 4.95
C ASN A 61 -24.95 -4.77 4.79
N ARG A 62 -24.58 -3.55 4.43
CA ARG A 62 -25.49 -2.44 4.11
C ARG A 62 -25.70 -2.21 2.61
N LYS A 63 -25.33 -3.20 1.78
CA LYS A 63 -25.41 -3.15 0.31
C LYS A 63 -24.52 -2.07 -0.32
N ASN A 64 -23.45 -1.69 0.35
CA ASN A 64 -22.43 -0.80 -0.15
C ASN A 64 -21.13 -1.57 -0.24
N ALA A 65 -20.89 -2.25 -1.35
CA ALA A 65 -19.77 -3.15 -1.54
C ALA A 65 -18.64 -2.54 -2.39
N ASP A 66 -18.89 -1.40 -3.06
CA ASP A 66 -17.94 -0.72 -3.93
C ASP A 66 -17.20 0.36 -3.12
N LEU A 67 -16.04 -0.01 -2.56
CA LEU A 67 -15.38 0.81 -1.56
C LEU A 67 -13.91 1.06 -1.88
N LYS A 68 -13.48 2.28 -1.56
CA LYS A 68 -12.09 2.71 -1.61
C LYS A 68 -11.79 3.47 -0.32
N PHE A 69 -10.96 2.87 0.52
CA PHE A 69 -10.61 3.43 1.82
C PHE A 69 -9.11 3.73 1.90
N PHE A 70 -8.80 4.67 2.76
CA PHE A 70 -7.43 4.87 3.24
C PHE A 70 -7.46 5.22 4.72
N GLU A 71 -6.41 4.83 5.41
CA GLU A 71 -6.22 5.14 6.83
C GLU A 71 -4.75 5.41 7.11
N PHE A 72 -4.48 6.48 7.83
CA PHE A 72 -3.20 6.70 8.48
C PHE A 72 -3.28 6.25 9.93
N GLY A 73 -2.33 5.43 10.39
CA GLY A 73 -2.35 4.98 11.76
C GLY A 73 -1.06 4.35 12.23
N ASN A 74 -0.92 4.24 13.54
CA ASN A 74 0.21 3.56 14.16
C ASN A 74 -0.02 2.05 14.21
N CYS A 75 1.04 1.29 13.98
CA CYS A 75 1.14 -0.14 14.19
C CYS A 75 2.16 -0.40 15.30
N TYR A 76 1.86 -1.33 16.19
CA TYR A 76 2.60 -1.53 17.43
C TYR A 76 3.20 -2.93 17.47
N TYR A 77 4.44 -3.02 17.92
CA TYR A 77 5.18 -4.27 17.98
C TYR A 77 5.87 -4.43 19.32
N PHE A 78 5.87 -5.66 19.81
CA PHE A 78 6.61 -6.10 20.99
C PHE A 78 7.75 -7.01 20.55
N ASP A 79 8.95 -6.74 21.06
CA ASP A 79 10.15 -7.53 20.81
C ASP A 79 10.75 -7.94 22.17
N GLY A 80 10.50 -9.20 22.55
CA GLY A 80 10.95 -9.73 23.83
C GLY A 80 12.46 -9.75 24.02
N ASP A 81 13.23 -9.78 22.92
CA ASP A 81 14.70 -9.84 22.97
C ASP A 81 15.33 -8.48 23.34
N LYS A 82 14.57 -7.40 23.19
CA LYS A 82 15.00 -6.04 23.54
C LYS A 82 14.69 -5.61 24.98
N LYS A 83 14.27 -6.55 25.83
CA LYS A 83 13.98 -6.24 27.22
C LYS A 83 15.23 -5.70 27.93
N ASN A 84 15.12 -4.50 28.49
CA ASN A 84 16.16 -3.86 29.25
C ASN A 84 15.60 -3.38 30.59
N PRO A 85 16.17 -3.82 31.74
CA PRO A 85 15.69 -3.42 33.06
C PRO A 85 15.71 -1.90 33.30
N GLU A 86 16.65 -1.19 32.67
CA GLU A 86 16.79 0.26 32.80
C GLU A 86 15.83 1.06 31.89
N LYS A 87 15.26 0.40 30.85
CA LYS A 87 14.39 1.03 29.86
C LYS A 87 13.14 0.20 29.63
N ALA A 88 12.12 0.43 30.43
CA ALA A 88 10.86 -0.33 30.38
C ALA A 88 10.19 -0.34 29.00
N LEU A 89 10.38 0.70 28.18
CA LEU A 89 9.81 0.80 26.83
C LEU A 89 10.71 0.24 25.72
N ALA A 90 11.90 -0.26 26.01
CA ALA A 90 12.84 -0.76 24.99
C ALA A 90 12.27 -1.90 24.13
N PRO A 91 11.43 -2.83 24.64
CA PRO A 91 10.84 -3.89 23.85
C PRO A 91 9.67 -3.45 22.97
N TYR A 92 9.17 -2.23 23.13
CA TYR A 92 8.03 -1.72 22.38
C TYR A 92 8.48 -0.80 21.26
N SER A 93 7.86 -0.94 20.10
CA SER A 93 8.07 -0.05 18.96
C SER A 93 6.75 0.28 18.29
N GLU A 94 6.68 1.47 17.73
CA GLU A 94 5.57 1.92 16.90
C GLU A 94 6.07 2.45 15.56
N ASP A 95 5.33 2.14 14.51
CA ASP A 95 5.58 2.65 13.18
C ASP A 95 4.29 3.21 12.60
N TYR A 96 4.41 4.35 11.92
CA TYR A 96 3.28 5.03 11.29
C TYR A 96 3.10 4.52 9.86
N HIS A 97 1.92 4.04 9.56
CA HIS A 97 1.57 3.41 8.29
C HIS A 97 0.42 4.14 7.57
N LEU A 98 0.36 3.96 6.26
CA LEU A 98 -0.79 4.29 5.44
C LEU A 98 -1.32 2.99 4.84
N GLY A 99 -2.55 2.64 5.19
CA GLY A 99 -3.31 1.53 4.58
C GLY A 99 -4.20 2.04 3.46
N LEU A 100 -4.30 1.28 2.37
CA LEU A 100 -5.25 1.50 1.29
C LEU A 100 -6.04 0.22 1.04
N TRP A 101 -7.36 0.33 0.88
CA TRP A 101 -8.22 -0.79 0.53
C TRP A 101 -9.07 -0.43 -0.67
N VAL A 102 -9.17 -1.36 -1.61
CA VAL A 102 -10.00 -1.25 -2.79
C VAL A 102 -10.79 -2.54 -2.94
N THR A 103 -12.09 -2.45 -3.14
CA THR A 103 -12.98 -3.60 -3.34
C THR A 103 -14.19 -3.22 -4.19
N GLY A 104 -14.84 -4.23 -4.81
CA GLY A 104 -16.04 -4.06 -5.59
C GLY A 104 -15.79 -3.50 -6.97
N LYS A 105 -16.67 -2.63 -7.44
CA LYS A 105 -16.61 -2.06 -8.79
C LYS A 105 -15.76 -0.80 -8.82
N LYS A 106 -14.96 -0.69 -9.85
CA LYS A 106 -14.22 0.54 -10.20
C LYS A 106 -15.15 1.56 -10.85
N VAL A 107 -15.98 1.08 -11.78
CA VAL A 107 -17.00 1.87 -12.50
C VAL A 107 -18.30 1.10 -12.48
N SER A 108 -19.37 1.76 -12.04
CA SER A 108 -20.71 1.22 -12.12
C SER A 108 -21.27 1.35 -13.53
N ASN A 109 -22.16 0.45 -13.91
CA ASN A 109 -22.84 0.47 -15.20
C ASN A 109 -23.52 1.82 -15.47
N SER A 110 -23.26 2.36 -16.65
CA SER A 110 -23.87 3.58 -17.14
C SER A 110 -24.15 3.44 -18.65
N TRP A 111 -24.84 4.40 -19.23
CA TRP A 111 -25.09 4.41 -20.67
C TRP A 111 -23.81 4.41 -21.52
N ALA A 112 -22.68 4.90 -20.96
CA ALA A 112 -21.40 5.05 -21.65
C ALA A 112 -20.41 3.91 -21.34
N HIS A 113 -20.59 3.20 -20.22
CA HIS A 113 -19.63 2.20 -19.76
C HIS A 113 -20.33 0.99 -19.13
N PRO A 114 -19.91 -0.24 -19.46
CA PRO A 114 -20.30 -1.43 -18.70
C PRO A 114 -19.69 -1.41 -17.30
N ASP A 115 -20.14 -2.29 -16.42
CA ASP A 115 -19.52 -2.54 -15.13
C ASP A 115 -18.05 -2.94 -15.30
N GLU A 116 -17.17 -2.30 -14.55
CA GLU A 116 -15.76 -2.67 -14.44
C GLU A 116 -15.41 -2.94 -12.99
N ASN A 117 -14.90 -4.13 -12.70
CA ASN A 117 -14.43 -4.47 -11.36
C ASN A 117 -13.09 -3.79 -11.06
N SER A 118 -12.88 -3.47 -9.79
CA SER A 118 -11.58 -3.04 -9.29
C SER A 118 -10.53 -4.12 -9.52
N SER A 119 -9.28 -3.72 -9.60
CA SER A 119 -8.17 -4.65 -9.83
C SER A 119 -6.94 -4.26 -9.02
N VAL A 120 -6.01 -5.19 -8.87
CA VAL A 120 -4.70 -4.92 -8.26
C VAL A 120 -3.92 -3.83 -9.00
N TYR A 121 -4.16 -3.66 -10.30
CA TYR A 121 -3.52 -2.61 -11.10
C TYR A 121 -4.00 -1.21 -10.72
N GLU A 122 -5.25 -1.07 -10.33
CA GLU A 122 -5.79 0.18 -9.81
C GLU A 122 -5.11 0.54 -8.49
N LEU A 123 -5.00 -0.41 -7.56
CA LEU A 123 -4.29 -0.22 -6.30
C LEU A 123 -2.81 0.13 -6.54
N LYS A 124 -2.16 -0.58 -7.46
CA LYS A 124 -0.77 -0.29 -7.88
C LYS A 124 -0.63 1.15 -8.36
N ALA A 125 -1.56 1.62 -9.20
CA ALA A 125 -1.54 3.01 -9.70
C ALA A 125 -1.66 4.03 -8.55
N TYR A 126 -2.48 3.75 -7.53
CA TYR A 126 -2.55 4.61 -6.35
C TYR A 126 -1.24 4.64 -5.58
N VAL A 127 -0.63 3.49 -5.31
CA VAL A 127 0.67 3.40 -4.63
C VAL A 127 1.74 4.16 -5.42
N GLU A 128 1.86 3.92 -6.73
CA GLU A 128 2.84 4.61 -7.58
C GLU A 128 2.62 6.13 -7.62
N ASN A 129 1.36 6.57 -7.68
CA ASN A 129 1.02 7.99 -7.66
C ASN A 129 1.40 8.66 -6.33
N ILE A 130 1.20 7.97 -5.21
CA ILE A 130 1.64 8.46 -3.90
C ILE A 130 3.16 8.62 -3.88
N LEU A 131 3.91 7.59 -4.32
CA LEU A 131 5.37 7.62 -4.36
C LEU A 131 5.90 8.75 -5.25
N LYS A 132 5.33 8.93 -6.46
CA LYS A 132 5.66 10.03 -7.37
C LYS A 132 5.35 11.40 -6.76
N ARG A 133 4.20 11.56 -6.12
CA ARG A 133 3.79 12.81 -5.46
C ARG A 133 4.72 13.20 -4.32
N LEU A 134 5.26 12.21 -3.61
CA LEU A 134 6.28 12.41 -2.59
C LEU A 134 7.66 12.73 -3.16
N GLY A 135 7.82 12.69 -4.49
CA GLY A 135 9.09 13.01 -5.16
C GLY A 135 10.03 11.81 -5.29
N LEU A 136 9.54 10.58 -5.12
CA LEU A 136 10.33 9.37 -5.34
C LEU A 136 10.28 8.99 -6.83
N ASP A 137 11.45 8.82 -7.43
CA ASP A 137 11.58 8.31 -8.79
C ASP A 137 11.43 6.79 -8.78
N LEU A 138 10.39 6.29 -9.45
CA LEU A 138 10.09 4.85 -9.53
C LEU A 138 11.21 4.03 -10.18
N HIS A 139 12.01 4.62 -11.07
CA HIS A 139 13.17 3.93 -11.67
C HIS A 139 14.29 3.66 -10.66
N ASN A 140 14.28 4.35 -9.54
CA ASN A 140 15.21 4.16 -8.45
C ASN A 140 14.71 3.20 -7.37
N LEU A 141 13.51 2.66 -7.52
CA LEU A 141 12.90 1.70 -6.63
C LEU A 141 12.98 0.28 -7.22
N VAL A 142 13.05 -0.69 -6.34
CA VAL A 142 13.05 -2.12 -6.71
C VAL A 142 11.68 -2.68 -6.36
N ILE A 143 11.03 -3.27 -7.36
CA ILE A 143 9.76 -3.98 -7.16
C ILE A 143 10.06 -5.47 -7.19
N GLY A 144 9.65 -6.18 -6.16
CA GLY A 144 9.86 -7.63 -6.01
C GLY A 144 8.56 -8.35 -5.64
N ASN A 145 8.53 -9.64 -5.91
CA ASN A 145 7.45 -10.48 -5.42
C ASN A 145 7.53 -10.60 -3.91
N LEU A 146 6.37 -10.57 -3.27
CA LEU A 146 6.22 -10.80 -1.83
C LEU A 146 5.40 -12.07 -1.63
N SER A 147 5.97 -13.02 -0.90
CA SER A 147 5.24 -14.19 -0.39
C SER A 147 4.91 -13.94 1.06
N ASP A 148 3.65 -13.86 1.37
CA ASP A 148 3.13 -13.48 2.68
C ASP A 148 1.80 -14.23 2.88
N ASP A 149 1.47 -14.59 4.11
CA ASP A 149 0.28 -15.37 4.44
C ASP A 149 -1.03 -14.55 4.40
N ILE A 150 -0.92 -13.24 4.38
CA ILE A 150 -2.08 -12.34 4.24
C ILE A 150 -2.47 -12.09 2.78
N PHE A 151 -1.55 -12.31 1.83
CA PHE A 151 -1.79 -12.09 0.41
C PHE A 151 -1.81 -13.39 -0.39
N ALA A 152 -2.75 -13.49 -1.33
CA ALA A 152 -2.74 -14.52 -2.35
C ALA A 152 -1.67 -14.28 -3.42
N ALA A 153 -1.45 -13.01 -3.75
CA ALA A 153 -0.38 -12.53 -4.61
C ALA A 153 -0.05 -11.10 -4.22
N ALA A 154 1.22 -10.77 -4.05
CA ALA A 154 1.65 -9.44 -3.64
C ALA A 154 2.98 -9.02 -4.25
N LEU A 155 3.16 -7.71 -4.29
CA LEU A 155 4.39 -7.04 -4.64
C LEU A 155 4.86 -6.17 -3.48
N SER A 156 6.16 -6.03 -3.37
CA SER A 156 6.80 -5.12 -2.43
C SER A 156 7.67 -4.11 -3.16
N VAL A 157 7.71 -2.90 -2.65
CA VAL A 157 8.51 -1.80 -3.16
C VAL A 157 9.60 -1.48 -2.16
N HIS A 158 10.84 -1.51 -2.62
CA HIS A 158 12.03 -1.29 -1.81
C HIS A 158 12.89 -0.16 -2.36
N THR A 159 13.64 0.49 -1.50
CA THR A 159 14.78 1.31 -1.93
C THR A 159 15.91 0.43 -2.44
N LYS A 160 16.85 0.98 -3.23
CA LYS A 160 18.08 0.27 -3.62
C LYS A 160 18.89 -0.27 -2.43
N GLY A 161 18.74 0.33 -1.25
CA GLY A 161 19.34 -0.13 0.01
C GLY A 161 18.55 -1.24 0.73
N GLY A 162 17.53 -1.85 0.09
CA GLY A 162 16.76 -2.96 0.63
C GLY A 162 15.68 -2.58 1.65
N LYS A 163 15.45 -1.29 1.93
CA LYS A 163 14.38 -0.86 2.83
C LYS A 163 13.03 -0.96 2.15
N ARG A 164 12.10 -1.72 2.74
CA ARG A 164 10.72 -1.84 2.26
C ARG A 164 9.95 -0.56 2.54
N LEU A 165 9.39 0.03 1.50
CA LEU A 165 8.59 1.25 1.55
C LEU A 165 7.09 0.95 1.53
N ALA A 166 6.72 -0.03 0.70
CA ALA A 166 5.32 -0.43 0.53
C ALA A 166 5.22 -1.92 0.21
N SER A 167 4.08 -2.50 0.54
CA SER A 167 3.63 -3.80 0.05
C SER A 167 2.17 -3.69 -0.39
N PHE A 168 1.79 -4.37 -1.45
CA PHE A 168 0.41 -4.36 -1.93
C PHE A 168 0.09 -5.64 -2.71
N GLY A 169 -1.17 -6.04 -2.62
CA GLY A 169 -1.60 -7.28 -3.26
C GLY A 169 -3.07 -7.59 -3.06
N VAL A 170 -3.42 -8.81 -3.41
CA VAL A 170 -4.76 -9.39 -3.25
C VAL A 170 -4.81 -10.11 -1.92
N VAL A 171 -5.75 -9.76 -1.06
CA VAL A 171 -5.94 -10.42 0.25
C VAL A 171 -6.38 -11.86 0.06
N THR A 172 -5.87 -12.78 0.89
CA THR A 172 -6.19 -14.21 0.80
C THR A 172 -7.69 -14.47 1.06
N LYS A 173 -8.28 -15.39 0.30
CA LYS A 173 -9.67 -15.81 0.48
C LYS A 173 -9.95 -16.38 1.87
N LYS A 174 -8.94 -16.95 2.53
CA LYS A 174 -9.04 -17.46 3.90
C LYS A 174 -9.38 -16.33 4.88
N LEU A 175 -8.67 -15.19 4.76
CA LEU A 175 -8.94 -14.01 5.57
C LEU A 175 -10.28 -13.38 5.24
N LEU A 176 -10.61 -13.22 3.95
CA LEU A 176 -11.89 -12.63 3.53
C LEU A 176 -13.09 -13.41 4.09
N LYS A 177 -13.02 -14.75 4.05
CA LYS A 177 -14.07 -15.61 4.64
C LYS A 177 -14.19 -15.46 6.15
N ALA A 178 -13.09 -15.22 6.87
CA ALA A 178 -13.15 -14.99 8.32
C ALA A 178 -13.87 -13.68 8.69
N PHE A 179 -14.01 -12.75 7.74
CA PHE A 179 -14.73 -11.48 7.88
C PHE A 179 -16.07 -11.45 7.13
N ASP A 180 -16.56 -12.59 6.59
CA ASP A 180 -17.76 -12.68 5.77
C ASP A 180 -17.77 -11.73 4.56
N ILE A 181 -16.61 -11.61 3.89
CA ILE A 181 -16.42 -10.79 2.69
C ILE A 181 -16.34 -11.70 1.46
N ASP A 182 -17.31 -11.56 0.54
CA ASP A 182 -17.36 -12.33 -0.70
C ASP A 182 -16.52 -11.72 -1.82
N ASN A 183 -16.42 -10.39 -1.86
CA ASN A 183 -15.69 -9.68 -2.90
C ASN A 183 -14.17 -9.77 -2.69
N GLU A 184 -13.41 -9.72 -3.78
CA GLU A 184 -11.97 -9.55 -3.70
C GLU A 184 -11.63 -8.20 -3.06
N VAL A 185 -10.64 -8.22 -2.17
CA VAL A 185 -10.11 -7.02 -1.53
C VAL A 185 -8.63 -6.88 -1.90
N TYR A 186 -8.28 -5.72 -2.37
CA TYR A 186 -6.92 -5.31 -2.65
C TYR A 186 -6.44 -4.40 -1.53
N PHE A 187 -5.32 -4.73 -0.94
CA PHE A 187 -4.75 -4.00 0.20
C PHE A 187 -3.34 -3.54 -0.09
N ALA A 188 -3.01 -2.32 0.30
CA ALA A 188 -1.65 -1.81 0.32
C ALA A 188 -1.31 -1.28 1.70
N ASP A 189 -0.10 -1.58 2.14
CA ASP A 189 0.51 -1.08 3.36
C ASP A 189 1.78 -0.30 3.01
N LEU A 190 1.82 0.98 3.35
CA LEU A 190 2.95 1.86 3.13
C LEU A 190 3.55 2.27 4.48
N ASN A 191 4.81 1.93 4.71
CA ASN A 191 5.53 2.41 5.90
C ASN A 191 5.86 3.89 5.74
N TRP A 192 5.03 4.75 6.35
CA TRP A 192 5.12 6.20 6.19
C TRP A 192 6.41 6.78 6.74
N LYS A 193 6.92 6.21 7.83
CA LYS A 193 8.18 6.61 8.44
C LYS A 193 9.38 6.38 7.51
N GLU A 194 9.46 5.22 6.88
CA GLU A 194 10.53 4.90 5.93
C GLU A 194 10.37 5.69 4.63
N LEU A 195 9.14 5.94 4.18
CA LEU A 195 8.86 6.83 3.05
C LEU A 195 9.39 8.24 3.29
N LEU A 196 9.09 8.84 4.45
CA LEU A 196 9.58 10.18 4.80
C LEU A 196 11.11 10.24 4.87
N LYS A 197 11.75 9.17 5.34
CA LYS A 197 13.23 9.09 5.32
C LYS A 197 13.78 9.04 3.89
N ALA A 198 13.14 8.26 3.01
CA ALA A 198 13.54 8.14 1.61
C ALA A 198 13.39 9.48 0.85
N VAL A 199 12.32 10.22 1.17
CA VAL A 199 12.04 11.53 0.56
C VAL A 199 13.01 12.63 1.00
N ARG A 200 13.59 12.53 2.21
CA ARG A 200 14.54 13.53 2.72
C ARG A 200 15.73 13.83 1.79
N SER A 201 16.12 12.86 0.99
CA SER A 201 17.21 13.01 0.00
C SER A 201 16.71 13.55 -1.35
N ALA A 202 15.42 13.61 -1.59
CA ALA A 202 14.83 14.10 -2.82
C ALA A 202 14.89 15.64 -2.83
N LYS A 203 15.70 16.20 -3.71
CA LYS A 203 15.75 17.65 -3.92
C LYS A 203 14.64 18.05 -4.87
N VAL A 204 13.64 18.75 -4.37
CA VAL A 204 12.65 19.41 -5.22
C VAL A 204 13.30 20.65 -5.80
N SER A 205 13.55 20.67 -7.11
CA SER A 205 14.03 21.86 -7.81
C SER A 205 12.86 22.47 -8.58
N TYR A 206 12.59 23.74 -8.31
CA TYR A 206 11.68 24.53 -9.12
C TYR A 206 12.40 24.92 -10.40
N LYS A 207 11.80 24.61 -11.55
CA LYS A 207 12.22 25.11 -12.85
C LYS A 207 11.08 25.95 -13.43
N GLU A 208 11.36 27.21 -13.72
CA GLU A 208 10.37 28.05 -14.38
C GLU A 208 9.86 27.41 -15.66
N LEU A 209 8.55 27.45 -15.86
CA LEU A 209 7.95 27.07 -17.13
C LEU A 209 8.44 28.00 -18.20
N SER A 210 8.85 27.44 -19.35
CA SER A 210 9.24 28.25 -20.51
C SER A 210 8.09 29.21 -20.88
N LYS A 211 8.41 30.49 -20.93
CA LYS A 211 7.46 31.54 -21.38
C LYS A 211 7.15 31.42 -22.87
N PHE A 212 7.94 30.64 -23.59
CA PHE A 212 7.76 30.42 -25.03
C PHE A 212 7.23 29.00 -25.24
N PRO A 213 6.16 28.85 -26.08
CA PRO A 213 5.66 27.53 -26.41
C PRO A 213 6.72 26.73 -27.19
N ALA A 214 6.86 25.44 -26.87
CA ALA A 214 7.70 24.54 -27.64
C ALA A 214 7.07 24.34 -29.03
N VAL A 215 7.86 24.57 -30.08
CA VAL A 215 7.44 24.26 -31.43
C VAL A 215 8.03 22.91 -31.83
N ARG A 216 7.16 21.94 -32.04
CA ARG A 216 7.57 20.63 -32.56
C ARG A 216 7.76 20.78 -34.09
N ARG A 217 8.97 20.44 -34.54
CA ARG A 217 9.28 20.43 -35.97
C ARG A 217 9.69 19.02 -36.35
N ASP A 218 9.13 18.52 -37.43
CA ASP A 218 9.52 17.24 -38.02
C ASP A 218 10.58 17.53 -39.11
N LEU A 219 11.71 16.84 -39.04
CA LEU A 219 12.74 16.88 -40.07
C LEU A 219 12.66 15.58 -40.86
N ALA A 220 12.17 15.67 -42.09
CA ALA A 220 12.20 14.57 -43.04
C ALA A 220 13.47 14.68 -43.88
N LEU A 221 14.38 13.73 -43.68
CA LEU A 221 15.60 13.61 -44.49
C LEU A 221 15.37 12.63 -45.63
N LEU A 222 15.52 13.08 -46.85
CA LEU A 222 15.57 12.21 -48.01
C LEU A 222 17.03 11.72 -48.16
N LEU A 223 17.27 10.48 -47.73
CA LEU A 223 18.57 9.84 -47.86
C LEU A 223 18.60 9.00 -49.13
N CYS A 224 19.63 9.18 -49.96
CA CYS A 224 19.82 8.33 -51.13
C CYS A 224 20.21 6.91 -50.67
N LEU A 225 19.56 5.89 -51.19
CA LEU A 225 19.81 4.47 -50.88
C LEU A 225 21.27 4.06 -51.10
N LEU A 226 22.00 4.77 -51.95
CA LEU A 226 23.44 4.53 -52.15
C LEU A 226 24.30 4.81 -50.92
N TYR A 227 23.83 5.67 -50.01
CA TYR A 227 24.55 6.01 -48.77
C TYR A 227 24.05 5.28 -47.53
N THR A 228 22.89 4.62 -47.63
CA THR A 228 22.28 3.93 -46.50
C THR A 228 22.50 2.42 -46.48
N SER A 229 22.94 1.87 -47.63
CA SER A 229 23.26 0.44 -47.72
C SER A 229 24.59 0.29 -48.46
N PRO A 230 25.63 -0.29 -47.83
CA PRO A 230 26.86 -0.59 -48.53
C PRO A 230 26.57 -1.55 -49.65
N SER A 231 27.04 -1.21 -50.87
CA SER A 231 26.91 -2.09 -52.00
C SER A 231 27.64 -3.40 -51.77
N PRO A 232 27.04 -4.56 -52.13
CA PRO A 232 27.76 -5.85 -52.06
C PRO A 232 29.04 -5.92 -52.89
N ARG A 233 29.33 -4.90 -53.65
CA ARG A 233 30.57 -4.78 -54.45
C ARG A 233 31.70 -4.01 -53.74
N ASP A 234 31.44 -3.42 -52.61
CA ASP A 234 32.40 -2.61 -51.83
C ASP A 234 32.98 -3.41 -50.64
N SER A 235 32.86 -4.73 -50.63
CA SER A 235 33.43 -5.65 -49.66
C SER A 235 34.57 -6.50 -50.27
#